data_38d75a1b02db68ee5e1efaa51aab1569
#
_entry.id   38d75a1b02db68ee5e1efaa51aab1569
#
_cell.length_a   1.000
_cell.length_b   1.000
_cell.length_c   1.000
_cell.angle_alpha   90.00
_cell.angle_beta   90.00
_cell.angle_gamma   90.00
#
_symmetry.space_group_name_H-M   'P 1'
#
loop_
_entity.id
_entity.type
_entity.pdbx_description
1 polymer ?
#
loop_
_entity_poly.entity_id
_entity_poly.type
_entity_poly.pdbx_seq_one_letter_code
_entity_poly.pdbx_strand_id
1 'polypeptide(L)'
;AYGSSTGSTGPVSEFATMLTEKHTNNITGTTYVQMMPHTTAVNTGLFFGLRGRVIPTSSACTSGSQAIGYAWEAIRHGYQTVMVAGGAEELCPSEAAVFDTLFATSQRNDAPKHTPSPFDTQRDGLVIGEGAGTLILEELEHAKARGATIYGEIVGFATNCDAAHITQPQRETMQICMEQSLSMAGLSARDMGYISAHGTATDRGDIAESLATAAIYGDSVPVSSLKSYFGHT
;
A
#
# COMPACT_ATOMS: atom_id res chain seq x y z
N ALA A 1 7.93 3.10 -10.45
CA ALA A 1 6.96 2.11 -9.97
C ALA A 1 5.90 2.82 -9.13
N TYR A 2 4.64 2.55 -9.36
CA TYR A 2 3.59 3.25 -8.64
C TYR A 2 2.33 2.39 -8.52
N GLY A 3 1.74 2.36 -7.33
CA GLY A 3 0.63 1.50 -6.99
C GLY A 3 -0.70 2.24 -6.83
N SER A 4 -1.79 1.58 -7.20
CA SER A 4 -3.17 1.95 -6.90
C SER A 4 -4.04 0.70 -6.98
N SER A 5 -5.05 0.59 -6.15
CA SER A 5 -5.97 -0.56 -6.18
C SER A 5 -7.07 -0.35 -7.23
N THR A 6 -7.62 0.84 -7.32
CA THR A 6 -8.88 1.11 -8.04
C THR A 6 -8.74 2.11 -9.18
N GLY A 7 -7.72 2.98 -9.15
CA GLY A 7 -7.66 4.15 -10.04
C GLY A 7 -8.71 5.19 -9.63
N SER A 8 -9.37 5.84 -10.61
CA SER A 8 -10.44 6.80 -10.33
C SER A 8 -11.83 6.22 -10.61
N THR A 9 -12.74 6.32 -9.65
CA THR A 9 -14.08 5.73 -9.74
C THR A 9 -15.08 6.62 -10.46
N GLY A 10 -14.87 7.94 -10.57
CA GLY A 10 -15.67 8.81 -11.40
C GLY A 10 -15.73 8.33 -12.86
N PRO A 11 -14.58 8.16 -13.53
CA PRO A 11 -14.51 7.55 -14.86
C PRO A 11 -15.12 6.16 -14.98
N VAL A 12 -15.00 5.31 -13.95
CA VAL A 12 -15.68 4.00 -13.93
C VAL A 12 -17.20 4.17 -14.01
N SER A 13 -17.75 5.13 -13.28
CA SER A 13 -19.19 5.45 -13.30
C SER A 13 -19.65 5.93 -14.70
N GLU A 14 -18.84 6.74 -15.39
CA GLU A 14 -19.13 7.17 -16.77
C GLU A 14 -19.20 5.99 -17.73
N PHE A 15 -18.25 5.03 -17.63
CA PHE A 15 -18.30 3.80 -18.41
C PHE A 15 -19.49 2.91 -18.04
N ALA A 16 -19.85 2.82 -16.78
CA ALA A 16 -21.04 2.09 -16.35
C ALA A 16 -22.31 2.70 -16.96
N THR A 17 -22.43 4.03 -16.96
CA THR A 17 -23.52 4.76 -17.62
C THR A 17 -23.56 4.46 -19.11
N MET A 18 -22.41 4.45 -19.80
CA MET A 18 -22.35 4.04 -21.21
C MET A 18 -22.93 2.64 -21.44
N LEU A 19 -22.61 1.68 -20.58
CA LEU A 19 -23.10 0.30 -20.72
C LEU A 19 -24.62 0.19 -20.51
N THR A 20 -25.19 1.01 -19.64
CA THR A 20 -26.64 1.00 -19.32
C THR A 20 -27.44 1.82 -20.30
N GLU A 21 -27.00 3.02 -20.64
CA GLU A 21 -27.72 3.96 -21.50
C GLU A 21 -27.34 3.84 -23.00
N LYS A 22 -26.31 3.07 -23.32
CA LYS A 22 -25.84 2.75 -24.68
C LYS A 22 -25.48 3.98 -25.52
N HIS A 23 -24.90 5.01 -24.89
CA HIS A 23 -24.32 6.17 -25.56
C HIS A 23 -22.95 6.54 -24.97
N THR A 24 -22.16 7.29 -25.74
CA THR A 24 -20.77 7.66 -25.37
C THR A 24 -20.61 9.16 -25.10
N ASN A 25 -21.70 9.90 -24.87
CA ASN A 25 -21.68 11.37 -24.83
C ASN A 25 -20.72 11.94 -23.77
N ASN A 26 -20.49 11.22 -22.67
CA ASN A 26 -19.64 11.65 -21.56
C ASN A 26 -18.24 11.00 -21.59
N ILE A 27 -17.98 10.09 -22.53
CA ILE A 27 -16.72 9.38 -22.61
C ILE A 27 -15.69 10.17 -23.41
N THR A 28 -14.52 10.36 -22.82
CA THR A 28 -13.35 10.99 -23.44
C THR A 28 -12.13 10.07 -23.37
N GLY A 29 -11.07 10.39 -24.10
CA GLY A 29 -9.79 9.70 -23.94
C GLY A 29 -9.24 9.83 -22.52
N THR A 30 -9.51 10.95 -21.85
CA THR A 30 -9.13 11.17 -20.45
C THR A 30 -9.87 10.25 -19.50
N THR A 31 -11.17 10.01 -19.71
CA THR A 31 -11.98 9.05 -18.94
C THR A 31 -11.32 7.68 -18.91
N TYR A 32 -10.88 7.18 -20.07
CA TYR A 32 -10.19 5.89 -20.17
C TYR A 32 -8.86 5.88 -19.39
N VAL A 33 -8.05 6.93 -19.55
CA VAL A 33 -6.73 7.02 -18.90
C VAL A 33 -6.84 7.12 -17.37
N GLN A 34 -7.91 7.69 -16.85
CA GLN A 34 -8.13 7.82 -15.40
C GLN A 34 -8.74 6.59 -14.74
N MET A 35 -9.44 5.75 -15.51
CA MET A 35 -10.23 4.65 -14.98
C MET A 35 -9.40 3.52 -14.35
N MET A 36 -8.20 3.27 -14.86
CA MET A 36 -7.47 2.06 -14.53
C MET A 36 -6.31 2.32 -13.55
N PRO A 37 -6.10 1.45 -12.55
CA PRO A 37 -5.05 1.66 -11.54
C PRO A 37 -3.63 1.72 -12.12
N HIS A 38 -3.34 0.98 -13.20
CA HIS A 38 -2.01 0.98 -13.82
C HIS A 38 -1.64 2.33 -14.45
N THR A 39 -2.61 3.18 -14.79
CA THR A 39 -2.35 4.49 -15.37
C THR A 39 -1.76 5.48 -14.37
N THR A 40 -1.86 5.21 -13.07
CA THR A 40 -1.22 6.02 -12.02
C THR A 40 0.30 6.10 -12.24
N ALA A 41 0.95 4.96 -12.49
CA ALA A 41 2.38 4.90 -12.80
C ALA A 41 2.70 5.61 -14.14
N VAL A 42 1.86 5.43 -15.15
CA VAL A 42 2.05 6.05 -16.48
C VAL A 42 1.91 7.56 -16.39
N ASN A 43 0.86 8.07 -15.73
CA ASN A 43 0.61 9.50 -15.59
C ASN A 43 1.72 10.20 -14.80
N THR A 44 2.23 9.57 -13.74
CA THR A 44 3.40 10.05 -13.01
C THR A 44 4.62 10.14 -13.92
N GLY A 45 4.86 9.11 -14.73
CA GLY A 45 5.94 9.09 -15.71
C GLY A 45 5.83 10.19 -16.74
N LEU A 46 4.64 10.42 -17.30
CA LEU A 46 4.37 11.46 -18.28
C LEU A 46 4.55 12.87 -17.69
N PHE A 47 3.99 13.10 -16.50
CA PHE A 47 4.04 14.40 -15.85
C PHE A 47 5.49 14.86 -15.58
N PHE A 48 6.33 13.95 -15.11
CA PHE A 48 7.74 14.23 -14.80
C PHE A 48 8.70 13.97 -15.97
N GLY A 49 8.22 13.54 -17.15
CA GLY A 49 9.07 13.23 -18.30
C GLY A 49 10.03 12.05 -18.07
N LEU A 50 9.65 11.08 -17.25
CA LEU A 50 10.49 9.92 -16.91
C LEU A 50 10.56 8.96 -18.10
N ARG A 51 11.76 8.43 -18.38
CA ARG A 51 12.03 7.58 -19.53
C ARG A 51 12.49 6.16 -19.19
N GLY A 52 12.48 5.81 -17.90
CA GLY A 52 12.88 4.49 -17.43
C GLY A 52 11.76 3.46 -17.48
N ARG A 53 11.92 2.37 -16.74
CA ARG A 53 10.91 1.33 -16.60
C ARG A 53 9.64 1.89 -15.95
N VAL A 54 8.48 1.47 -16.45
CA VAL A 54 7.19 1.70 -15.81
C VAL A 54 6.74 0.37 -15.20
N ILE A 55 6.54 0.36 -13.89
CA ILE A 55 6.10 -0.82 -13.13
C ILE A 55 4.84 -0.44 -12.37
N PRO A 56 3.65 -0.69 -12.93
CA PRO A 56 2.41 -0.52 -12.18
C PRO A 56 2.21 -1.70 -11.22
N THR A 57 1.74 -1.41 -10.03
CA THR A 57 1.35 -2.40 -9.03
C THR A 57 -0.11 -2.22 -8.65
N SER A 58 -0.86 -3.32 -8.63
CA SER A 58 -2.25 -3.34 -8.21
C SER A 58 -2.52 -4.64 -7.46
N SER A 59 -2.32 -4.60 -6.16
CA SER A 59 -2.41 -5.74 -5.24
C SER A 59 -3.12 -5.33 -3.95
N ALA A 60 -4.23 -4.59 -4.11
CA ALA A 60 -5.00 -4.02 -3.02
C ALA A 60 -4.09 -3.19 -2.08
N CYS A 61 -4.25 -3.33 -0.77
CA CYS A 61 -3.54 -2.57 0.28
C CYS A 61 -2.01 -2.60 0.18
N THR A 62 -1.42 -3.58 -0.50
CA THR A 62 0.04 -3.73 -0.65
C THR A 62 0.59 -3.07 -1.91
N SER A 63 -0.25 -2.44 -2.74
CA SER A 63 0.17 -1.87 -4.03
C SER A 63 1.32 -0.88 -3.89
N GLY A 64 1.24 0.07 -2.95
CA GLY A 64 2.28 1.06 -2.74
C GLY A 64 3.59 0.45 -2.21
N SER A 65 3.52 -0.47 -1.25
CA SER A 65 4.72 -1.14 -0.72
C SER A 65 5.38 -2.05 -1.73
N GLN A 66 4.61 -2.75 -2.57
CA GLN A 66 5.16 -3.52 -3.67
C GLN A 66 5.81 -2.64 -4.74
N ALA A 67 5.23 -1.48 -5.06
CA ALA A 67 5.86 -0.51 -5.95
C ALA A 67 7.25 -0.10 -5.45
N ILE A 68 7.37 0.20 -4.16
CA ILE A 68 8.63 0.57 -3.52
C ILE A 68 9.62 -0.61 -3.57
N GLY A 69 9.17 -1.81 -3.21
CA GLY A 69 10.01 -3.01 -3.21
C GLY A 69 10.54 -3.36 -4.60
N TYR A 70 9.69 -3.38 -5.63
CA TYR A 70 10.12 -3.67 -7.01
C TYR A 70 11.01 -2.57 -7.59
N ALA A 71 10.81 -1.31 -7.20
CA ALA A 71 11.72 -0.23 -7.57
C ALA A 71 13.11 -0.42 -6.93
N TRP A 72 13.14 -0.80 -5.65
CA TRP A 72 14.37 -1.14 -4.95
C TRP A 72 15.11 -2.33 -5.60
N GLU A 73 14.39 -3.41 -5.93
CA GLU A 73 14.97 -4.53 -6.68
C GLU A 73 15.55 -4.10 -8.03
N ALA A 74 14.83 -3.25 -8.77
CA ALA A 74 15.31 -2.74 -10.06
C ALA A 74 16.61 -1.94 -9.93
N ILE A 75 16.77 -1.16 -8.86
CA ILE A 75 18.01 -0.42 -8.58
C ILE A 75 19.09 -1.36 -8.11
N ARG A 76 18.81 -2.24 -7.15
CA ARG A 76 19.77 -3.21 -6.60
C ARG A 76 20.38 -4.11 -7.66
N HIS A 77 19.60 -4.49 -8.68
CA HIS A 77 20.08 -5.32 -9.80
C HIS A 77 20.64 -4.51 -10.98
N GLY A 78 20.80 -3.20 -10.83
CA GLY A 78 21.40 -2.34 -11.85
C GLY A 78 20.52 -2.08 -13.08
N TYR A 79 19.22 -2.37 -13.00
CA TYR A 79 18.31 -2.10 -14.11
C TYR A 79 17.93 -0.62 -14.23
N GLN A 80 17.98 0.10 -13.12
CA GLN A 80 17.72 1.54 -13.04
C GLN A 80 18.66 2.15 -11.99
N THR A 81 19.06 3.41 -12.19
CA THR A 81 19.84 4.16 -11.19
C THR A 81 18.96 4.94 -10.24
N VAL A 82 17.84 5.48 -10.75
CA VAL A 82 16.87 6.27 -9.98
C VAL A 82 15.46 5.80 -10.33
N MET A 83 14.60 5.66 -9.35
CA MET A 83 13.19 5.36 -9.54
C MET A 83 12.29 6.22 -8.66
N VAL A 84 11.21 6.71 -9.24
CA VAL A 84 10.08 7.26 -8.50
C VAL A 84 9.19 6.08 -8.10
N ALA A 85 8.91 5.92 -6.82
CA ALA A 85 8.16 4.79 -6.30
C ALA A 85 7.16 5.24 -5.22
N GLY A 86 6.00 4.61 -5.19
CA GLY A 86 4.98 4.94 -4.20
C GLY A 86 3.61 4.41 -4.55
N GLY A 87 2.59 5.05 -4.03
CA GLY A 87 1.20 4.72 -4.31
C GLY A 87 0.29 5.91 -4.09
N ALA A 88 -0.88 5.85 -4.70
CA ALA A 88 -1.96 6.82 -4.51
C ALA A 88 -3.30 6.12 -4.63
N GLU A 89 -4.22 6.49 -3.74
CA GLU A 89 -5.60 6.02 -3.78
C GLU A 89 -6.53 7.18 -3.47
N GLU A 90 -7.66 7.27 -4.19
CA GLU A 90 -8.70 8.27 -3.92
C GLU A 90 -9.79 7.68 -3.03
N LEU A 91 -10.35 8.49 -2.15
CA LEU A 91 -11.52 8.12 -1.36
C LEU A 91 -12.74 8.05 -2.25
N CYS A 92 -13.36 6.88 -2.33
CA CYS A 92 -14.56 6.72 -3.12
C CYS A 92 -15.65 5.89 -2.40
N PRO A 93 -16.93 6.15 -2.71
CA PRO A 93 -18.03 5.40 -2.11
C PRO A 93 -18.01 3.90 -2.41
N SER A 94 -17.46 3.50 -3.57
CA SER A 94 -17.41 2.09 -3.96
C SER A 94 -16.44 1.29 -3.09
N GLU A 95 -15.31 1.85 -2.70
CA GLU A 95 -14.39 1.20 -1.76
C GLU A 95 -15.03 1.06 -0.37
N ALA A 96 -15.66 2.13 0.12
CA ALA A 96 -16.39 2.07 1.38
C ALA A 96 -17.48 0.98 1.34
N ALA A 97 -18.25 0.91 0.26
CA ALA A 97 -19.31 -0.08 0.09
C ALA A 97 -18.77 -1.52 0.04
N VAL A 98 -17.63 -1.76 -0.62
CA VAL A 98 -17.00 -3.11 -0.66
C VAL A 98 -16.64 -3.57 0.74
N PHE A 99 -15.94 -2.75 1.51
CA PHE A 99 -15.54 -3.13 2.87
C PHE A 99 -16.72 -3.20 3.84
N ASP A 100 -17.77 -2.40 3.62
CA ASP A 100 -19.01 -2.50 4.39
C ASP A 100 -19.73 -3.83 4.13
N THR A 101 -19.84 -4.26 2.88
CA THR A 101 -20.41 -5.57 2.54
C THR A 101 -19.60 -6.76 3.08
N LEU A 102 -18.32 -6.56 3.38
CA LEU A 102 -17.45 -7.53 4.02
C LEU A 102 -17.50 -7.46 5.56
N PHE A 103 -18.34 -6.58 6.12
CA PHE A 103 -18.43 -6.31 7.56
C PHE A 103 -17.08 -5.94 8.18
N ALA A 104 -16.25 -5.20 7.44
CA ALA A 104 -14.90 -4.82 7.85
C ALA A 104 -14.78 -3.35 8.25
N THR A 105 -15.81 -2.52 8.01
CA THR A 105 -15.82 -1.09 8.35
C THR A 105 -16.26 -0.84 9.79
N SER A 106 -15.67 0.20 10.40
CA SER A 106 -16.13 0.71 11.70
C SER A 106 -17.55 1.29 11.57
N GLN A 107 -18.37 1.05 12.58
CA GLN A 107 -19.73 1.58 12.68
C GLN A 107 -19.86 2.71 13.71
N ARG A 108 -18.77 3.22 14.27
CA ARG A 108 -18.77 4.29 15.28
C ARG A 108 -19.02 5.68 14.71
N ASN A 109 -20.14 5.84 14.01
CA ASN A 109 -20.55 7.12 13.42
C ASN A 109 -20.92 8.19 14.48
N ASP A 110 -21.23 7.79 15.68
CA ASP A 110 -21.47 8.64 16.84
C ASP A 110 -20.18 9.16 17.50
N ALA A 111 -19.06 8.49 17.29
CA ALA A 111 -17.77 8.84 17.85
C ALA A 111 -16.63 8.73 16.82
N PRO A 112 -16.69 9.43 15.66
CA PRO A 112 -15.79 9.21 14.52
C PRO A 112 -14.32 9.53 14.82
N LYS A 113 -14.04 10.30 15.87
CA LYS A 113 -12.65 10.61 16.31
C LYS A 113 -11.99 9.48 17.10
N HIS A 114 -12.74 8.43 17.44
CA HIS A 114 -12.27 7.27 18.20
C HIS A 114 -12.15 6.01 17.34
N THR A 115 -12.19 6.16 16.02
CA THR A 115 -12.03 5.09 15.05
C THR A 115 -11.25 5.59 13.82
N PRO A 116 -10.45 4.73 13.14
CA PRO A 116 -10.12 3.35 13.52
C PRO A 116 -9.17 3.31 14.72
N SER A 117 -9.20 2.18 15.43
CA SER A 117 -8.35 1.97 16.61
C SER A 117 -7.54 0.66 16.45
N PRO A 118 -6.54 0.62 15.56
CA PRO A 118 -5.76 -0.59 15.31
C PRO A 118 -5.18 -1.15 16.61
N PHE A 119 -5.28 -2.47 16.75
CA PHE A 119 -4.80 -3.26 17.91
C PHE A 119 -5.52 -2.99 19.24
N ASP A 120 -6.48 -2.07 19.28
CA ASP A 120 -7.29 -1.85 20.48
C ASP A 120 -8.28 -3.01 20.71
N THR A 121 -8.56 -3.33 21.97
CA THR A 121 -9.52 -4.38 22.33
C THR A 121 -10.95 -4.02 21.95
N GLN A 122 -11.25 -2.74 21.83
CA GLN A 122 -12.56 -2.22 21.43
C GLN A 122 -12.65 -1.82 19.96
N ARG A 123 -11.64 -2.18 19.14
CA ARG A 123 -11.68 -1.91 17.71
C ARG A 123 -12.90 -2.58 17.06
N ASP A 124 -13.46 -1.96 16.06
CA ASP A 124 -14.68 -2.41 15.41
C ASP A 124 -14.62 -2.40 13.87
N GLY A 125 -13.46 -2.14 13.32
CA GLY A 125 -13.26 -2.13 11.87
C GLY A 125 -12.43 -0.96 11.37
N LEU A 126 -12.16 -0.98 10.07
CA LEU A 126 -11.40 0.05 9.38
C LEU A 126 -12.25 1.28 9.03
N VAL A 127 -11.58 2.37 8.74
CA VAL A 127 -12.14 3.56 8.11
C VAL A 127 -11.38 3.79 6.82
N ILE A 128 -12.09 3.94 5.69
CA ILE A 128 -11.46 4.23 4.41
C ILE A 128 -10.90 5.65 4.42
N GLY A 129 -9.71 5.80 3.88
CA GLY A 129 -9.04 7.08 3.71
C GLY A 129 -8.58 7.28 2.27
N GLU A 130 -7.93 8.40 2.01
CA GLU A 130 -7.24 8.69 0.75
C GLU A 130 -5.84 9.20 1.03
N GLY A 131 -4.97 9.06 0.04
CA GLY A 131 -3.62 9.59 0.17
C GLY A 131 -2.71 9.22 -0.98
N ALA A 132 -1.57 9.90 -1.02
CA ALA A 132 -0.48 9.58 -1.92
C ALA A 132 0.84 9.70 -1.17
N GLY A 133 1.72 8.74 -1.37
CA GLY A 133 3.07 8.74 -0.84
C GLY A 133 4.08 8.43 -1.94
N THR A 134 5.13 9.24 -2.04
CA THR A 134 6.14 9.09 -3.10
C THR A 134 7.54 9.14 -2.51
N LEU A 135 8.35 8.17 -2.89
CA LEU A 135 9.78 8.11 -2.59
C LEU A 135 10.57 8.25 -3.90
N ILE A 136 11.69 8.94 -3.82
CA ILE A 136 12.72 8.90 -4.86
C ILE A 136 13.79 7.93 -4.37
N LEU A 137 13.86 6.76 -4.98
CA LEU A 137 14.86 5.76 -4.69
C LEU A 137 16.03 5.95 -5.66
N GLU A 138 17.23 5.85 -5.13
CA GLU A 138 18.45 6.10 -5.89
C GLU A 138 19.57 5.16 -5.45
N GLU A 139 20.39 4.74 -6.39
CA GLU A 139 21.58 3.96 -6.09
C GLU A 139 22.51 4.76 -5.17
N LEU A 140 23.07 4.11 -4.14
CA LEU A 140 23.74 4.77 -3.03
C LEU A 140 24.96 5.60 -3.45
N GLU A 141 25.81 5.03 -4.29
CA GLU A 141 27.04 5.72 -4.71
C GLU A 141 26.72 6.86 -5.69
N HIS A 142 25.69 6.71 -6.51
CA HIS A 142 25.20 7.80 -7.35
C HIS A 142 24.63 8.95 -6.50
N ALA A 143 23.87 8.66 -5.47
CA ALA A 143 23.34 9.66 -4.54
C ALA A 143 24.47 10.41 -3.80
N LYS A 144 25.45 9.69 -3.29
CA LYS A 144 26.65 10.26 -2.64
C LYS A 144 27.46 11.14 -3.60
N ALA A 145 27.68 10.67 -4.82
CA ALA A 145 28.50 11.39 -5.82
C ALA A 145 27.93 12.76 -6.19
N ARG A 146 26.60 12.93 -6.16
CA ARG A 146 25.95 14.22 -6.41
C ARG A 146 25.65 15.04 -5.15
N GLY A 147 26.03 14.54 -3.97
CA GLY A 147 25.76 15.22 -2.69
C GLY A 147 24.30 15.24 -2.29
N ALA A 148 23.52 14.19 -2.62
CA ALA A 148 22.12 14.12 -2.27
C ALA A 148 21.91 14.03 -0.75
N THR A 149 20.81 14.60 -0.26
CA THR A 149 20.33 14.31 1.09
C THR A 149 19.76 12.90 1.13
N ILE A 150 20.34 12.02 1.94
CA ILE A 150 19.90 10.64 2.12
C ILE A 150 19.12 10.57 3.42
N TYR A 151 17.84 10.23 3.35
CA TYR A 151 16.95 10.10 4.52
C TYR A 151 17.02 8.72 5.18
N GLY A 152 17.35 7.71 4.41
CA GLY A 152 17.47 6.33 4.86
C GLY A 152 17.83 5.41 3.72
N GLU A 153 18.06 4.13 4.04
CA GLU A 153 18.39 3.07 3.09
C GLU A 153 17.35 1.95 3.22
N ILE A 154 16.84 1.48 2.07
CA ILE A 154 16.03 0.27 2.02
C ILE A 154 16.97 -0.91 1.91
N VAL A 155 16.99 -1.76 2.92
CA VAL A 155 17.96 -2.87 3.03
C VAL A 155 17.32 -4.24 2.81
N GLY A 156 15.98 -4.36 2.88
CA GLY A 156 15.28 -5.62 2.66
C GLY A 156 13.84 -5.40 2.20
N PHE A 157 13.35 -6.34 1.41
CA PHE A 157 11.98 -6.40 0.93
C PHE A 157 11.56 -7.85 0.76
N ALA A 158 10.31 -8.15 1.11
CA ALA A 158 9.72 -9.45 0.81
C ALA A 158 8.23 -9.30 0.48
N THR A 159 7.74 -10.21 -0.32
CA THR A 159 6.32 -10.32 -0.67
C THR A 159 5.97 -11.78 -0.90
N ASN A 160 4.78 -12.19 -0.50
CA ASN A 160 4.27 -13.54 -0.71
C ASN A 160 2.75 -13.53 -0.88
N CYS A 161 2.17 -14.69 -1.01
CA CYS A 161 0.72 -14.91 -1.05
C CYS A 161 0.39 -16.07 -0.12
N ASP A 162 -0.63 -15.91 0.72
CA ASP A 162 -1.08 -16.97 1.62
C ASP A 162 -2.03 -18.01 0.97
N ALA A 163 -2.48 -17.72 -0.25
CA ALA A 163 -3.40 -18.57 -1.02
C ALA A 163 -4.70 -18.90 -0.27
N ALA A 164 -5.06 -18.08 0.71
CA ALA A 164 -6.24 -18.25 1.55
C ALA A 164 -7.37 -17.29 1.15
N HIS A 165 -8.26 -17.00 2.05
CA HIS A 165 -9.39 -16.11 1.79
C HIS A 165 -8.98 -14.63 1.96
N ILE A 166 -9.49 -13.76 1.08
CA ILE A 166 -9.14 -12.32 1.01
C ILE A 166 -9.28 -11.55 2.34
N THR A 167 -10.19 -11.99 3.23
CA THR A 167 -10.41 -11.36 4.54
C THR A 167 -9.93 -12.20 5.73
N GLN A 168 -9.20 -13.28 5.47
CA GLN A 168 -8.72 -14.20 6.50
C GLN A 168 -7.22 -14.42 6.34
N PRO A 169 -6.40 -13.39 6.63
CA PRO A 169 -4.96 -13.48 6.48
C PRO A 169 -4.37 -14.54 7.42
N GLN A 170 -3.31 -15.20 6.95
CA GLN A 170 -2.66 -16.28 7.66
C GLN A 170 -1.42 -15.75 8.40
N ARG A 171 -1.38 -15.99 9.71
CA ARG A 171 -0.24 -15.63 10.57
C ARG A 171 1.09 -16.16 10.03
N GLU A 172 1.10 -17.42 9.62
CA GLU A 172 2.30 -18.14 9.20
C GLU A 172 2.94 -17.51 7.97
N THR A 173 2.15 -17.11 6.98
CA THR A 173 2.65 -16.45 5.77
C THR A 173 3.11 -15.01 6.02
N MET A 174 2.45 -14.29 6.93
CA MET A 174 2.95 -13.00 7.40
C MET A 174 4.33 -13.16 8.07
N GLN A 175 4.48 -14.16 8.93
CA GLN A 175 5.75 -14.48 9.60
C GLN A 175 6.85 -14.74 8.58
N ILE A 176 6.61 -15.61 7.59
CA ILE A 176 7.57 -15.92 6.52
C ILE A 176 7.97 -14.64 5.78
N CYS A 177 7.04 -13.75 5.46
CA CYS A 177 7.34 -12.50 4.76
C CYS A 177 8.26 -11.59 5.60
N MET A 178 7.98 -11.44 6.90
CA MET A 178 8.81 -10.67 7.82
C MET A 178 10.21 -11.27 7.96
N GLU A 179 10.32 -12.59 8.14
CA GLU A 179 11.59 -13.31 8.22
C GLU A 179 12.43 -13.19 6.95
N GLN A 180 11.80 -13.28 5.79
CA GLN A 180 12.47 -13.10 4.50
C GLN A 180 13.02 -11.68 4.33
N SER A 181 12.25 -10.66 4.75
CA SER A 181 12.69 -9.27 4.70
C SER A 181 13.90 -9.03 5.61
N LEU A 182 13.87 -9.54 6.84
CA LEU A 182 15.01 -9.49 7.77
C LEU A 182 16.23 -10.22 7.22
N SER A 183 16.04 -11.43 6.71
CA SER A 183 17.11 -12.25 6.12
C SER A 183 17.78 -11.55 4.94
N MET A 184 16.98 -10.93 4.06
CA MET A 184 17.49 -10.17 2.91
C MET A 184 18.31 -8.95 3.34
N ALA A 185 17.92 -8.31 4.44
CA ALA A 185 18.63 -7.20 5.05
C ALA A 185 19.92 -7.64 5.78
N GLY A 186 20.08 -8.92 6.09
CA GLY A 186 21.13 -9.43 6.97
C GLY A 186 20.96 -8.98 8.42
N LEU A 187 19.72 -8.68 8.83
CA LEU A 187 19.36 -8.18 10.16
C LEU A 187 18.59 -9.23 10.95
N SER A 188 18.55 -9.02 12.25
CA SER A 188 17.76 -9.80 13.20
C SER A 188 16.65 -8.95 13.80
N ALA A 189 15.69 -9.58 14.44
CA ALA A 189 14.61 -8.89 15.16
C ALA A 189 15.11 -7.89 16.21
N ARG A 190 16.30 -8.13 16.79
CA ARG A 190 16.90 -7.25 17.82
C ARG A 190 17.42 -5.94 17.26
N ASP A 191 17.61 -5.86 15.95
CA ASP A 191 18.09 -4.66 15.26
C ASP A 191 16.93 -3.71 14.95
N MET A 192 15.68 -4.13 15.19
CA MET A 192 14.49 -3.34 14.91
C MET A 192 14.18 -2.39 16.07
N GLY A 193 14.13 -1.10 15.76
CA GLY A 193 13.75 -0.07 16.71
C GLY A 193 12.28 0.31 16.70
N TYR A 194 11.57 -0.01 15.61
CA TYR A 194 10.16 0.34 15.43
C TYR A 194 9.52 -0.48 14.31
N ILE A 195 8.24 -0.80 14.45
CA ILE A 195 7.42 -1.49 13.45
C ILE A 195 6.22 -0.60 13.07
N SER A 196 6.17 -0.20 11.81
CA SER A 196 4.96 0.39 11.22
C SER A 196 4.10 -0.74 10.65
N ALA A 197 3.08 -1.11 11.39
CA ALA A 197 2.23 -2.23 11.08
C ALA A 197 1.18 -1.90 10.02
N HIS A 198 0.62 -2.92 9.39
CA HIS A 198 -0.57 -2.79 8.57
C HIS A 198 -1.76 -2.32 9.41
N GLY A 199 -2.10 -3.02 10.49
CA GLY A 199 -3.03 -2.60 11.51
C GLY A 199 -4.30 -1.93 11.00
N THR A 200 -5.26 -2.72 10.56
CA THR A 200 -6.49 -2.23 9.91
C THR A 200 -7.64 -1.97 10.88
N ALA A 201 -7.46 -2.28 12.15
CA ALA A 201 -8.52 -2.30 13.17
C ALA A 201 -9.62 -3.35 12.90
N THR A 202 -9.39 -4.29 11.97
CA THR A 202 -10.28 -5.44 11.78
C THR A 202 -9.93 -6.54 12.79
N ASP A 203 -10.92 -7.32 13.19
CA ASP A 203 -10.72 -8.35 14.24
C ASP A 203 -9.66 -9.36 13.80
N ARG A 204 -9.87 -10.05 12.68
CA ARG A 204 -8.97 -11.12 12.21
C ARG A 204 -7.62 -10.61 11.72
N GLY A 205 -7.60 -9.44 11.06
CA GLY A 205 -6.38 -8.84 10.54
C GLY A 205 -5.40 -8.50 11.65
N ASP A 206 -5.85 -7.75 12.63
CA ASP A 206 -5.00 -7.31 13.74
C ASP A 206 -4.54 -8.48 14.62
N ILE A 207 -5.39 -9.51 14.83
CA ILE A 207 -5.00 -10.72 15.57
C ILE A 207 -3.87 -11.47 14.85
N ALA A 208 -4.04 -11.73 13.53
CA ALA A 208 -3.04 -12.47 12.77
C ALA A 208 -1.70 -11.71 12.73
N GLU A 209 -1.74 -10.40 12.48
CA GLU A 209 -0.55 -9.55 12.43
C GLU A 209 0.13 -9.43 13.82
N SER A 210 -0.64 -9.26 14.88
CA SER A 210 -0.09 -9.21 16.25
C SER A 210 0.63 -10.51 16.63
N LEU A 211 0.03 -11.66 16.30
CA LEU A 211 0.64 -12.96 16.58
C LEU A 211 1.90 -13.20 15.73
N ALA A 212 1.90 -12.81 14.47
CA ALA A 212 3.07 -12.90 13.59
C ALA A 212 4.21 -11.99 14.09
N THR A 213 3.88 -10.75 14.41
CA THR A 213 4.83 -9.75 14.91
C THR A 213 5.45 -10.18 16.23
N ALA A 214 4.62 -10.63 17.20
CA ALA A 214 5.12 -11.09 18.50
C ALA A 214 6.00 -12.34 18.38
N ALA A 215 5.71 -13.24 17.46
CA ALA A 215 6.52 -14.45 17.26
C ALA A 215 7.95 -14.14 16.78
N ILE A 216 8.15 -13.05 16.03
CA ILE A 216 9.45 -12.67 15.48
C ILE A 216 10.17 -11.66 16.37
N TYR A 217 9.47 -10.60 16.77
CA TYR A 217 10.07 -9.43 17.43
C TYR A 217 9.87 -9.42 18.96
N GLY A 218 9.05 -10.34 19.51
CA GLY A 218 8.69 -10.32 20.91
C GLY A 218 7.77 -9.16 21.25
N ASP A 219 7.95 -8.62 22.46
CA ASP A 219 7.14 -7.55 23.05
C ASP A 219 7.91 -6.23 23.27
N SER A 220 9.18 -6.20 22.89
CA SER A 220 10.09 -5.08 23.18
C SER A 220 10.14 -4.01 22.10
N VAL A 221 9.72 -4.32 20.87
CA VAL A 221 9.77 -3.37 19.75
C VAL A 221 8.44 -2.59 19.68
N PRO A 222 8.48 -1.24 19.72
CA PRO A 222 7.28 -0.44 19.58
C PRO A 222 6.58 -0.68 18.23
N VAL A 223 5.27 -0.86 18.28
CA VAL A 223 4.43 -1.11 17.09
C VAL A 223 3.30 -0.09 17.03
N SER A 224 3.04 0.47 15.87
CA SER A 224 1.83 1.26 15.63
C SER A 224 1.38 1.19 14.17
N SER A 225 0.13 1.56 13.91
CA SER A 225 -0.40 1.72 12.55
C SER A 225 -0.80 3.17 12.31
N LEU A 226 -0.28 3.75 11.23
CA LEU A 226 -0.64 5.10 10.81
C LEU A 226 -2.10 5.22 10.34
N LYS A 227 -2.77 4.09 10.10
CA LYS A 227 -4.21 4.09 9.76
C LYS A 227 -5.10 4.66 10.86
N SER A 228 -4.61 4.71 12.09
CA SER A 228 -5.29 5.43 13.19
C SER A 228 -5.44 6.95 12.92
N TYR A 229 -4.60 7.52 12.05
CA TYR A 229 -4.62 8.95 11.71
C TYR A 229 -5.23 9.23 10.33
N PHE A 230 -4.96 8.38 9.35
CA PHE A 230 -5.30 8.66 7.94
C PHE A 230 -6.41 7.75 7.40
N GLY A 231 -6.81 6.75 8.14
CA GLY A 231 -7.64 5.69 7.64
C GLY A 231 -6.84 4.70 6.77
N HIS A 232 -7.54 3.82 6.12
CA HIS A 232 -6.99 2.84 5.19
C HIS A 232 -7.04 3.42 3.77
N THR A 233 -5.88 3.66 3.20
CA THR A 233 -5.69 4.11 1.80
C THR A 233 -5.29 2.94 0.94
#